data_3ecc84e6a4b80505feb19c3b8b3a7ca8
#
_entry.id   3ecc84e6a4b80505feb19c3b8b3a7ca8
#
_cell.length_a   1.000
_cell.length_b   1.000
_cell.length_c   1.000
_cell.angle_alpha   90.00
_cell.angle_beta   90.00
_cell.angle_gamma   90.00
#
_symmetry.space_group_name_H-M   'P 1'
#
loop_
_entity.id
_entity.type
_entity.pdbx_description
1 polymer ?
#
loop_
_entity_poly.entity_id
_entity_poly.type
_entity_poly.pdbx_seq_one_letter_code
_entity_poly.pdbx_strand_id
1 'polypeptide(L)'
;MKLSEAKSATSASVSRRTLLKGLAVLGAAGSDLVTFAEALAQASSEEVGQLTVLIQGGPVAETINNVALPQFKRQLPKVSIQLEVSANAAAYPKMLAQRNNPVISGGMFNDLFSARGSIDKMWTAINPDYMPNSQRVPKDLLLPGGEGVTFQQTPFGIMYNPDRVEPPTSWTDLWNPKYEGRVAMWDAYFDAYAMAAVAVGKGPSVEDGIKAWEPHRKNIGVWSTSPIAEEDLVHRGEVWLAPHWGAWTEQARLQGKRVAFAFPKEGATLWSNQLQSCTGFSPKITELLQRYLNVWLSDECQTAWLKNALISPAIGTLAIPPELQSNPAVISAADAGKKLIRLDARQVAAKFAATKALIERTLKS
;
A
#
# COMPACT_ATOMS: atom_id res chain seq x y z
N MET A 1 -8.09 45.36 -48.28
CA MET A 1 -7.57 44.76 -49.51
C MET A 1 -6.77 43.53 -49.19
N LYS A 2 -7.23 42.37 -49.67
CA LYS A 2 -6.65 41.03 -49.75
C LYS A 2 -6.34 40.27 -48.41
N LEU A 3 -7.25 39.34 -48.09
CA LEU A 3 -7.08 38.11 -47.31
C LEU A 3 -6.06 37.17 -47.98
N SER A 4 -5.25 36.47 -47.19
CA SER A 4 -4.45 35.34 -47.60
C SER A 4 -4.81 34.13 -46.73
N GLU A 5 -5.38 33.15 -47.39
CA GLU A 5 -5.80 31.85 -46.84
C GLU A 5 -4.61 31.01 -46.39
N ALA A 6 -4.65 30.46 -45.19
CA ALA A 6 -3.77 29.40 -44.74
C ALA A 6 -4.48 28.05 -44.88
N LYS A 7 -3.92 27.18 -45.69
CA LYS A 7 -4.40 25.83 -46.01
C LYS A 7 -4.32 24.90 -44.79
N SER A 8 -5.45 24.27 -44.49
CA SER A 8 -5.60 23.11 -43.60
C SER A 8 -4.82 21.91 -44.14
N ALA A 9 -3.89 21.38 -43.35
CA ALA A 9 -3.25 20.10 -43.61
C ALA A 9 -4.12 18.98 -43.04
N THR A 10 -4.79 18.24 -43.90
CA THR A 10 -5.53 17.02 -43.61
C THR A 10 -4.57 15.90 -43.22
N SER A 11 -4.68 15.37 -41.99
CA SER A 11 -4.00 14.14 -41.58
C SER A 11 -4.65 12.94 -42.28
N ALA A 12 -3.92 12.30 -43.16
CA ALA A 12 -4.35 11.08 -43.83
C ALA A 12 -4.23 9.90 -42.86
N SER A 13 -5.39 9.42 -42.39
CA SER A 13 -5.45 8.14 -41.69
C SER A 13 -5.19 6.99 -42.66
N VAL A 14 -4.08 6.28 -42.50
CA VAL A 14 -3.77 5.08 -43.29
C VAL A 14 -4.71 3.96 -42.86
N SER A 15 -5.59 3.54 -43.77
CA SER A 15 -6.57 2.49 -43.54
C SER A 15 -5.87 1.12 -43.40
N ARG A 16 -6.37 0.26 -42.48
CA ARG A 16 -5.94 -1.15 -42.32
C ARG A 16 -5.90 -1.97 -43.62
N ARG A 17 -6.73 -1.60 -44.62
CA ARG A 17 -6.74 -2.21 -45.95
C ARG A 17 -5.51 -1.87 -46.80
N THR A 18 -4.87 -0.74 -46.59
CA THR A 18 -3.66 -0.31 -47.31
C THR A 18 -2.42 -1.05 -46.78
N LEU A 19 -2.40 -1.37 -45.48
CA LEU A 19 -1.34 -2.15 -44.86
C LEU A 19 -1.35 -3.63 -45.32
N LEU A 20 -2.54 -4.23 -45.54
CA LEU A 20 -2.68 -5.62 -45.96
C LEU A 20 -2.33 -5.82 -47.46
N LYS A 21 -2.40 -4.79 -48.29
CA LYS A 21 -2.01 -4.85 -49.72
C LYS A 21 -0.49 -4.80 -49.95
N GLY A 22 0.26 -4.25 -48.96
CA GLY A 22 1.74 -4.25 -48.96
C GLY A 22 2.39 -5.62 -48.67
N LEU A 23 1.63 -6.53 -48.05
CA LEU A 23 2.11 -7.84 -47.61
C LEU A 23 2.15 -8.93 -48.72
N ALA A 24 1.59 -8.64 -49.89
CA ALA A 24 1.48 -9.62 -50.97
C ALA A 24 2.69 -9.63 -51.96
N VAL A 25 3.72 -8.82 -51.75
CA VAL A 25 4.86 -8.68 -52.68
C VAL A 25 6.21 -9.14 -52.11
N LEU A 26 6.30 -9.52 -50.82
CA LEU A 26 7.57 -9.94 -50.20
C LEU A 26 7.55 -11.43 -49.85
N GLY A 27 7.65 -12.29 -50.86
CA GLY A 27 8.01 -13.69 -50.72
C GLY A 27 9.51 -13.87 -51.00
N ALA A 28 10.35 -13.72 -50.00
CA ALA A 28 11.69 -14.32 -49.86
C ALA A 28 12.57 -13.49 -48.88
N ALA A 29 12.63 -13.88 -47.64
CA ALA A 29 13.85 -13.85 -46.78
C ALA A 29 13.44 -13.96 -45.29
N GLY A 30 13.95 -14.99 -44.60
CA GLY A 30 13.64 -15.30 -43.21
C GLY A 30 14.20 -14.29 -42.18
N SER A 31 14.84 -13.19 -42.61
CA SER A 31 15.31 -12.09 -41.79
C SER A 31 14.25 -10.97 -41.52
N ASP A 32 13.25 -10.87 -42.43
CA ASP A 32 12.29 -9.75 -42.36
C ASP A 32 11.09 -10.02 -41.43
N LEU A 33 10.86 -11.30 -41.07
CA LEU A 33 9.83 -11.67 -40.09
C LEU A 33 10.21 -11.28 -38.67
N VAL A 34 11.49 -11.32 -38.33
CA VAL A 34 11.99 -10.89 -37.02
C VAL A 34 11.90 -9.37 -36.87
N THR A 35 12.27 -8.61 -37.90
CA THR A 35 12.17 -7.15 -37.93
C THR A 35 10.72 -6.66 -37.93
N PHE A 36 9.79 -7.42 -38.53
CA PHE A 36 8.37 -7.07 -38.50
C PHE A 36 7.73 -7.35 -37.13
N ALA A 37 8.11 -8.43 -36.47
CA ALA A 37 7.69 -8.72 -35.08
C ALA A 37 8.27 -7.68 -34.11
N GLU A 38 9.53 -7.27 -34.31
CA GLU A 38 10.15 -6.18 -33.55
C GLU A 38 9.50 -4.83 -33.82
N ALA A 39 9.14 -4.53 -35.08
CA ALA A 39 8.42 -3.30 -35.44
C ALA A 39 6.97 -3.29 -34.89
N LEU A 40 6.30 -4.44 -34.83
CA LEU A 40 5.00 -4.59 -34.18
C LEU A 40 5.11 -4.49 -32.64
N ALA A 41 6.16 -5.06 -32.05
CA ALA A 41 6.48 -4.90 -30.63
C ALA A 41 6.85 -3.44 -30.32
N GLN A 42 7.58 -2.78 -31.20
CA GLN A 42 7.93 -1.36 -31.10
C GLN A 42 6.72 -0.44 -31.33
N ALA A 43 5.82 -0.79 -32.25
CA ALA A 43 4.54 -0.07 -32.44
C ALA A 43 3.59 -0.24 -31.22
N SER A 44 3.65 -1.36 -30.52
CA SER A 44 2.92 -1.55 -29.26
C SER A 44 3.50 -0.74 -28.10
N SER A 45 4.77 -0.31 -28.17
CA SER A 45 5.41 0.58 -27.21
C SER A 45 5.00 2.07 -27.38
N GLU A 46 4.29 2.40 -28.46
CA GLU A 46 3.77 3.76 -28.72
C GLU A 46 2.38 4.02 -28.10
N GLU A 47 1.96 3.20 -27.15
CA GLU A 47 0.66 3.38 -26.51
C GLU A 47 0.58 4.71 -25.76
N VAL A 48 -0.43 5.53 -26.12
CA VAL A 48 -0.73 6.80 -25.48
C VAL A 48 -1.85 6.61 -24.47
N GLY A 49 -1.65 7.09 -23.26
CA GLY A 49 -2.66 7.09 -22.21
C GLY A 49 -2.29 8.02 -21.08
N GLN A 50 -3.27 8.37 -20.27
CA GLN A 50 -3.06 9.16 -19.07
C GLN A 50 -3.62 8.40 -17.87
N LEU A 51 -2.79 8.21 -16.84
CA LEU A 51 -3.15 7.57 -15.58
C LEU A 51 -3.02 8.58 -14.45
N THR A 52 -3.99 8.60 -13.55
CA THR A 52 -3.86 9.26 -12.25
C THR A 52 -3.79 8.19 -11.17
N VAL A 53 -2.67 8.12 -10.47
CA VAL A 53 -2.35 7.01 -9.56
C VAL A 53 -2.21 7.52 -8.14
N LEU A 54 -3.05 7.01 -7.24
CA LEU A 54 -3.01 7.37 -5.82
C LEU A 54 -1.81 6.71 -5.14
N ILE A 55 -0.99 7.53 -4.47
CA ILE A 55 0.17 7.08 -3.70
C ILE A 55 0.21 7.76 -2.32
N GLN A 56 0.96 7.16 -1.40
CA GLN A 56 1.37 7.83 -0.16
C GLN A 56 2.68 8.58 -0.37
N GLY A 57 2.94 9.60 0.44
CA GLY A 57 4.17 10.38 0.40
C GLY A 57 5.38 9.70 1.05
N GLY A 58 6.47 10.47 1.24
CA GLY A 58 7.69 10.02 1.90
C GLY A 58 8.48 8.99 1.09
N PRO A 59 9.24 8.09 1.75
CA PRO A 59 10.12 7.11 1.09
C PRO A 59 9.40 6.20 0.08
N VAL A 60 8.10 6.00 0.25
CA VAL A 60 7.27 5.26 -0.72
C VAL A 60 7.20 6.01 -2.05
N ALA A 61 6.86 7.30 -2.00
CA ALA A 61 6.80 8.14 -3.20
C ALA A 61 8.18 8.29 -3.86
N GLU A 62 9.24 8.40 -3.07
CA GLU A 62 10.62 8.48 -3.59
C GLU A 62 10.98 7.24 -4.39
N THR A 63 10.67 6.04 -3.89
CA THR A 63 10.92 4.80 -4.63
C THR A 63 10.07 4.72 -5.89
N ILE A 64 8.81 5.19 -5.85
CA ILE A 64 7.95 5.25 -7.04
C ILE A 64 8.57 6.17 -8.10
N ASN A 65 9.02 7.36 -7.73
CA ASN A 65 9.62 8.32 -8.64
C ASN A 65 10.97 7.86 -9.20
N ASN A 66 11.81 7.28 -8.35
CA ASN A 66 13.21 6.97 -8.69
C ASN A 66 13.40 5.58 -9.31
N VAL A 67 12.47 4.64 -9.08
CA VAL A 67 12.59 3.25 -9.54
C VAL A 67 11.40 2.84 -10.41
N ALA A 68 10.18 2.88 -9.87
CA ALA A 68 9.02 2.32 -10.55
C ALA A 68 8.66 3.11 -11.82
N LEU A 69 8.60 4.44 -11.74
CA LEU A 69 8.24 5.29 -12.87
C LEU A 69 9.28 5.22 -14.00
N PRO A 70 10.60 5.31 -13.76
CA PRO A 70 11.61 5.10 -14.80
C PRO A 70 11.54 3.71 -15.43
N GLN A 71 11.32 2.65 -14.63
CA GLN A 71 11.19 1.28 -15.14
C GLN A 71 9.98 1.14 -16.08
N PHE A 72 8.84 1.70 -15.71
CA PHE A 72 7.65 1.70 -16.55
C PHE A 72 7.84 2.52 -17.84
N LYS A 73 8.46 3.70 -17.72
CA LYS A 73 8.71 4.59 -18.87
C LYS A 73 9.65 3.99 -19.92
N ARG A 74 10.56 3.09 -19.53
CA ARG A 74 11.36 2.33 -20.51
C ARG A 74 10.52 1.40 -21.36
N GLN A 75 9.40 0.89 -20.84
CA GLN A 75 8.50 -0.02 -21.54
C GLN A 75 7.42 0.74 -22.33
N LEU A 76 6.85 1.78 -21.76
CA LEU A 76 5.71 2.54 -22.30
C LEU A 76 5.97 4.06 -22.18
N PRO A 77 6.89 4.62 -23.01
CA PRO A 77 7.38 6.00 -22.85
C PRO A 77 6.31 7.07 -23.05
N LYS A 78 5.28 6.80 -23.87
CA LYS A 78 4.22 7.76 -24.20
C LYS A 78 3.03 7.74 -23.23
N VAL A 79 2.99 6.83 -22.25
CA VAL A 79 1.94 6.83 -21.24
C VAL A 79 2.26 7.90 -20.20
N SER A 80 1.37 8.87 -20.01
CA SER A 80 1.50 9.90 -18.97
C SER A 80 1.01 9.35 -17.62
N ILE A 81 1.78 9.61 -16.56
CA ILE A 81 1.40 9.25 -15.19
C ILE A 81 1.42 10.49 -14.32
N GLN A 82 0.27 10.79 -13.74
CA GLN A 82 0.11 11.78 -12.69
C GLN A 82 0.01 11.07 -11.35
N LEU A 83 0.88 11.39 -10.42
CA LEU A 83 0.85 10.85 -9.07
C LEU A 83 0.01 11.77 -8.18
N GLU A 84 -1.07 11.23 -7.63
CA GLU A 84 -1.89 11.89 -6.61
C GLU A 84 -1.36 11.48 -5.23
N VAL A 85 -0.60 12.38 -4.59
CA VAL A 85 -0.03 12.13 -3.27
C VAL A 85 -1.05 12.49 -2.20
N SER A 86 -1.70 11.49 -1.61
CA SER A 86 -2.73 11.72 -0.60
C SER A 86 -2.88 10.52 0.35
N ALA A 87 -3.26 10.77 1.59
CA ALA A 87 -3.70 9.71 2.50
C ALA A 87 -5.03 9.12 2.01
N ASN A 88 -5.20 7.79 2.12
CA ASN A 88 -6.45 7.13 1.70
C ASN A 88 -7.69 7.72 2.39
N ALA A 89 -7.59 8.12 3.66
CA ALA A 89 -8.69 8.75 4.40
C ALA A 89 -9.18 10.06 3.77
N ALA A 90 -8.29 10.82 3.14
CA ALA A 90 -8.61 12.07 2.45
C ALA A 90 -9.06 11.83 0.99
N ALA A 91 -8.45 10.86 0.31
CA ALA A 91 -8.74 10.56 -1.11
C ALA A 91 -10.04 9.78 -1.28
N TYR A 92 -10.31 8.78 -0.45
CA TYR A 92 -11.40 7.83 -0.65
C TYR A 92 -12.79 8.47 -0.72
N PRO A 93 -13.18 9.42 0.17
CA PRO A 93 -14.49 10.09 0.06
C PRO A 93 -14.68 10.83 -1.27
N LYS A 94 -13.61 11.44 -1.79
CA LYS A 94 -13.62 12.13 -3.11
C LYS A 94 -13.80 11.12 -4.23
N MET A 95 -13.06 9.99 -4.19
CA MET A 95 -13.19 8.92 -5.17
C MET A 95 -14.62 8.34 -5.20
N LEU A 96 -15.21 8.11 -4.02
CA LEU A 96 -16.57 7.59 -3.91
C LEU A 96 -17.60 8.58 -4.50
N ALA A 97 -17.45 9.87 -4.23
CA ALA A 97 -18.30 10.91 -4.81
C ALA A 97 -18.17 10.98 -6.35
N GLN A 98 -16.99 10.68 -6.89
CA GLN A 98 -16.66 10.71 -8.31
C GLN A 98 -16.86 9.36 -9.02
N ARG A 99 -17.41 8.32 -8.37
CA ARG A 99 -17.46 6.95 -8.91
C ARG A 99 -18.11 6.82 -10.30
N ASN A 100 -19.01 7.73 -10.68
CA ASN A 100 -19.67 7.74 -11.99
C ASN A 100 -18.84 8.45 -13.07
N ASN A 101 -17.83 9.22 -12.67
CA ASN A 101 -16.85 9.86 -13.56
C ASN A 101 -15.48 9.88 -12.84
N PRO A 102 -14.81 8.73 -12.72
CA PRO A 102 -13.63 8.59 -11.87
C PRO A 102 -12.42 9.34 -12.47
N VAL A 103 -11.65 9.97 -11.58
CA VAL A 103 -10.41 10.66 -11.90
C VAL A 103 -9.19 9.79 -11.57
N ILE A 104 -9.19 9.14 -10.40
CA ILE A 104 -8.11 8.28 -9.96
C ILE A 104 -8.30 6.89 -10.58
N SER A 105 -7.33 6.48 -11.42
CA SER A 105 -7.37 5.20 -12.13
C SER A 105 -7.17 4.01 -11.20
N GLY A 106 -6.47 4.20 -10.10
CA GLY A 106 -6.14 3.21 -9.09
C GLY A 106 -4.89 3.61 -8.31
N GLY A 107 -4.20 2.64 -7.71
CA GLY A 107 -2.98 2.90 -6.94
C GLY A 107 -2.90 2.05 -5.68
N MET A 108 -2.41 2.66 -4.58
CA MET A 108 -2.22 1.96 -3.32
C MET A 108 -3.28 2.32 -2.27
N PHE A 109 -3.84 1.28 -1.65
CA PHE A 109 -4.86 1.41 -0.62
C PHE A 109 -4.50 0.52 0.57
N ASN A 110 -4.58 1.06 1.78
CA ASN A 110 -4.41 0.23 2.97
C ASN A 110 -5.61 -0.72 3.18
N ASP A 111 -5.45 -1.71 4.04
CA ASP A 111 -6.44 -2.76 4.28
C ASP A 111 -7.86 -2.21 4.52
N LEU A 112 -8.00 -1.15 5.33
CA LEU A 112 -9.30 -0.55 5.66
C LEU A 112 -10.00 0.04 4.43
N PHE A 113 -9.30 0.86 3.63
CA PHE A 113 -9.89 1.52 2.46
C PHE A 113 -10.01 0.57 1.27
N SER A 114 -9.12 -0.40 1.17
CA SER A 114 -9.27 -1.54 0.25
C SER A 114 -10.58 -2.29 0.51
N ALA A 115 -10.84 -2.67 1.78
CA ALA A 115 -12.05 -3.37 2.17
C ALA A 115 -13.32 -2.52 1.99
N ARG A 116 -13.27 -1.22 2.30
CA ARG A 116 -14.38 -0.29 2.02
C ARG A 116 -14.69 -0.22 0.54
N GLY A 117 -13.67 -0.10 -0.30
CA GLY A 117 -13.84 -0.09 -1.75
C GLY A 117 -14.44 -1.38 -2.31
N SER A 118 -14.14 -2.54 -1.71
CA SER A 118 -14.81 -3.80 -2.03
C SER A 118 -16.33 -3.75 -1.71
N ILE A 119 -16.69 -3.21 -0.54
CA ILE A 119 -18.11 -3.02 -0.16
C ILE A 119 -18.80 -2.07 -1.13
N ASP A 120 -18.15 -0.97 -1.49
CA ASP A 120 -18.66 0.07 -2.38
C ASP A 120 -18.54 -0.29 -3.88
N LYS A 121 -17.99 -1.48 -4.21
CA LYS A 121 -17.77 -1.98 -5.60
C LYS A 121 -16.91 -1.06 -6.45
N MET A 122 -15.85 -0.54 -5.85
CA MET A 122 -14.93 0.42 -6.48
C MET A 122 -13.83 -0.24 -7.32
N TRP A 123 -13.63 -1.57 -7.22
CA TRP A 123 -12.47 -2.25 -7.78
C TRP A 123 -12.78 -3.08 -9.01
N THR A 124 -11.89 -3.00 -9.99
CA THR A 124 -11.82 -3.91 -11.15
C THR A 124 -10.82 -5.03 -10.84
N ALA A 125 -11.18 -6.26 -11.17
CA ALA A 125 -10.30 -7.40 -10.94
C ALA A 125 -8.94 -7.24 -11.65
N ILE A 126 -7.89 -7.71 -10.99
CA ILE A 126 -6.54 -7.78 -11.53
C ILE A 126 -6.50 -8.87 -12.61
N ASN A 127 -5.98 -8.52 -13.77
CA ASN A 127 -5.73 -9.47 -14.85
C ASN A 127 -4.26 -9.94 -14.79
N PRO A 128 -4.00 -11.25 -14.58
CA PRO A 128 -2.62 -11.78 -14.53
C PRO A 128 -1.81 -11.55 -15.80
N ASP A 129 -2.44 -11.39 -16.96
CA ASP A 129 -1.75 -11.08 -18.21
C ASP A 129 -1.17 -9.64 -18.22
N TYR A 130 -1.80 -8.73 -17.49
CA TYR A 130 -1.32 -7.35 -17.33
C TYR A 130 -0.44 -7.19 -16.09
N MET A 131 -0.65 -8.05 -15.07
CA MET A 131 0.12 -8.07 -13.82
C MET A 131 0.74 -9.46 -13.54
N PRO A 132 1.64 -9.99 -14.39
CA PRO A 132 2.22 -11.33 -14.19
C PRO A 132 2.95 -11.48 -12.85
N ASN A 133 3.55 -10.42 -12.29
CA ASN A 133 4.18 -10.47 -10.99
C ASN A 133 3.19 -10.72 -9.84
N SER A 134 1.89 -10.52 -10.04
CA SER A 134 0.86 -10.86 -9.03
C SER A 134 0.84 -12.36 -8.70
N GLN A 135 1.24 -13.22 -9.64
CA GLN A 135 1.33 -14.68 -9.45
C GLN A 135 2.48 -15.09 -8.52
N ARG A 136 3.43 -14.19 -8.25
CA ARG A 136 4.57 -14.40 -7.34
C ARG A 136 4.23 -14.03 -5.89
N VAL A 137 3.09 -13.38 -5.69
CA VAL A 137 2.58 -13.03 -4.37
C VAL A 137 1.89 -14.24 -3.75
N PRO A 138 2.16 -14.60 -2.49
CA PRO A 138 1.47 -15.69 -1.81
C PRO A 138 -0.06 -15.54 -1.86
N LYS A 139 -0.78 -16.66 -1.99
CA LYS A 139 -2.25 -16.65 -2.18
C LYS A 139 -3.00 -15.95 -1.06
N ASP A 140 -2.51 -16.05 0.18
CA ASP A 140 -3.06 -15.38 1.35
C ASP A 140 -2.83 -13.86 1.35
N LEU A 141 -2.00 -13.34 0.44
CA LEU A 141 -1.77 -11.92 0.17
C LEU A 141 -2.57 -11.39 -1.04
N LEU A 142 -3.38 -12.23 -1.67
CA LEU A 142 -4.32 -11.83 -2.73
C LEU A 142 -5.67 -11.46 -2.12
N LEU A 143 -6.31 -10.44 -2.65
CA LEU A 143 -7.65 -10.07 -2.21
C LEU A 143 -8.73 -10.99 -2.79
N PRO A 144 -9.82 -11.27 -2.05
CA PRO A 144 -10.94 -12.04 -2.57
C PRO A 144 -11.49 -11.46 -3.87
N GLY A 145 -11.91 -12.33 -4.79
CA GLY A 145 -12.46 -11.90 -6.08
C GLY A 145 -11.43 -11.31 -7.06
N GLY A 146 -10.13 -11.38 -6.74
CA GLY A 146 -9.09 -10.77 -7.58
C GLY A 146 -9.08 -9.24 -7.55
N GLU A 147 -9.75 -8.62 -6.58
CA GLU A 147 -9.94 -7.16 -6.51
C GLU A 147 -8.64 -6.38 -6.24
N GLY A 148 -7.55 -7.07 -5.94
CA GLY A 148 -6.24 -6.46 -5.70
C GLY A 148 -5.21 -7.45 -5.18
N VAL A 149 -4.01 -6.95 -4.99
CA VAL A 149 -2.86 -7.72 -4.53
C VAL A 149 -2.05 -6.92 -3.51
N THR A 150 -1.69 -7.54 -2.41
CA THR A 150 -0.76 -6.93 -1.44
C THR A 150 0.60 -6.71 -2.11
N PHE A 151 1.20 -5.54 -1.91
CA PHE A 151 2.54 -5.24 -2.44
C PHE A 151 3.52 -4.73 -1.39
N GLN A 152 3.00 -4.30 -0.25
CA GLN A 152 3.77 -3.82 0.90
C GLN A 152 3.15 -4.34 2.19
N GLN A 153 3.99 -4.65 3.16
CA GLN A 153 3.55 -5.13 4.46
C GLN A 153 4.52 -4.72 5.57
N THR A 154 4.00 -4.58 6.78
CA THR A 154 4.79 -4.34 7.98
C THR A 154 4.06 -4.88 9.20
N PRO A 155 4.75 -5.39 10.24
CA PRO A 155 4.11 -5.71 11.50
C PRO A 155 3.65 -4.44 12.23
N PHE A 156 2.49 -4.53 12.89
CA PHE A 156 2.01 -3.52 13.82
C PHE A 156 2.26 -4.01 15.25
N GLY A 157 3.19 -3.36 15.94
CA GLY A 157 3.66 -3.75 17.26
C GLY A 157 3.75 -2.56 18.22
N ILE A 158 4.82 -2.47 18.97
CA ILE A 158 5.00 -1.42 19.98
C ILE A 158 6.22 -0.56 19.63
N MET A 159 5.98 0.75 19.44
CA MET A 159 7.02 1.77 19.44
C MET A 159 7.29 2.20 20.88
N TYR A 160 8.56 2.39 21.22
CA TYR A 160 8.96 2.85 22.54
C TYR A 160 10.14 3.81 22.48
N ASN A 161 10.32 4.63 23.53
CA ASN A 161 11.49 5.46 23.71
C ASN A 161 12.57 4.67 24.46
N PRO A 162 13.72 4.32 23.82
CA PRO A 162 14.75 3.49 24.43
C PRO A 162 15.49 4.15 25.58
N ASP A 163 15.39 5.49 25.74
CA ASP A 163 15.99 6.20 26.88
C ASP A 163 15.10 6.16 28.13
N ARG A 164 13.85 5.65 27.99
CA ARG A 164 12.82 5.67 29.04
C ARG A 164 12.30 4.28 29.41
N VAL A 165 12.35 3.36 28.48
CA VAL A 165 11.72 2.04 28.61
C VAL A 165 12.65 0.97 28.06
N GLU A 166 12.85 -0.09 28.84
CA GLU A 166 13.42 -1.34 28.30
C GLU A 166 12.53 -1.90 27.20
N PRO A 167 13.10 -2.62 26.20
CA PRO A 167 12.32 -3.17 25.10
C PRO A 167 11.08 -3.94 25.58
N PRO A 168 9.86 -3.50 25.22
CA PRO A 168 8.64 -4.23 25.58
C PRO A 168 8.65 -5.63 24.96
N THR A 169 8.21 -6.63 25.71
CA THR A 169 8.16 -8.03 25.26
C THR A 169 6.74 -8.56 25.08
N SER A 170 5.76 -7.80 25.58
CA SER A 170 4.34 -8.19 25.60
C SER A 170 3.46 -6.97 25.35
N TRP A 171 2.29 -7.17 24.74
CA TRP A 171 1.25 -6.14 24.67
C TRP A 171 0.76 -5.70 26.05
N THR A 172 0.83 -6.58 27.06
CA THR A 172 0.48 -6.24 28.44
C THR A 172 1.47 -5.30 29.11
N ASP A 173 2.67 -5.12 28.55
CA ASP A 173 3.62 -4.12 29.07
C ASP A 173 3.07 -2.71 28.98
N LEU A 174 2.18 -2.42 28.02
CA LEU A 174 1.47 -1.13 27.91
C LEU A 174 0.57 -0.83 29.12
N TRP A 175 0.19 -1.88 29.88
CA TRP A 175 -0.70 -1.77 31.05
C TRP A 175 0.05 -1.69 32.37
N ASN A 176 1.38 -1.72 32.35
CA ASN A 176 2.17 -1.62 33.57
C ASN A 176 1.89 -0.29 34.27
N PRO A 177 1.52 -0.29 35.56
CA PRO A 177 1.19 0.95 36.30
C PRO A 177 2.31 2.00 36.28
N LYS A 178 3.57 1.60 36.10
CA LYS A 178 4.71 2.55 35.99
C LYS A 178 4.60 3.45 34.75
N TYR A 179 3.73 3.10 33.80
CA TYR A 179 3.48 3.86 32.57
C TYR A 179 2.15 4.61 32.59
N GLU A 180 1.57 4.86 33.77
CA GLU A 180 0.36 5.67 33.89
C GLU A 180 0.58 7.05 33.23
N GLY A 181 -0.30 7.41 32.26
CA GLY A 181 -0.18 8.64 31.47
C GLY A 181 0.97 8.66 30.46
N ARG A 182 1.62 7.51 30.17
CA ARG A 182 2.79 7.43 29.29
C ARG A 182 2.59 6.64 28.01
N VAL A 183 1.37 6.22 27.68
CA VAL A 183 1.02 5.55 26.44
C VAL A 183 0.27 6.52 25.54
N ALA A 184 0.66 6.62 24.27
CA ALA A 184 -0.17 7.23 23.24
C ALA A 184 -1.02 6.17 22.55
N MET A 185 -2.23 6.53 22.15
CA MET A 185 -3.13 5.67 21.36
C MET A 185 -3.75 6.48 20.22
N TRP A 186 -3.90 5.83 19.07
CA TRP A 186 -4.65 6.38 17.96
C TRP A 186 -5.94 5.58 17.73
N ASP A 187 -7.08 6.23 17.90
CA ASP A 187 -8.39 5.59 17.85
C ASP A 187 -8.92 5.29 16.44
N ALA A 188 -8.15 5.61 15.41
CA ALA A 188 -8.50 5.33 14.02
C ALA A 188 -8.02 3.94 13.54
N TYR A 189 -7.15 3.26 14.31
CA TYR A 189 -6.66 1.92 14.00
C TYR A 189 -6.94 0.97 15.16
N PHE A 190 -7.53 -0.18 14.82
CA PHE A 190 -8.07 -1.08 15.82
C PHE A 190 -7.16 -2.26 16.15
N ASP A 191 -6.01 -2.33 15.52
CA ASP A 191 -5.00 -3.37 15.68
C ASP A 191 -4.54 -3.52 17.13
N ALA A 192 -4.28 -2.39 17.82
CA ALA A 192 -3.88 -2.38 19.23
C ALA A 192 -4.93 -3.02 20.15
N TYR A 193 -6.21 -2.84 19.86
CA TYR A 193 -7.29 -3.46 20.63
C TYR A 193 -7.39 -4.96 20.33
N ALA A 194 -7.31 -5.34 19.06
CA ALA A 194 -7.31 -6.76 18.70
C ALA A 194 -6.16 -7.51 19.38
N MET A 195 -4.97 -6.91 19.41
CA MET A 195 -3.80 -7.50 20.07
C MET A 195 -3.92 -7.49 21.61
N ALA A 196 -4.61 -6.52 22.18
CA ALA A 196 -4.96 -6.52 23.60
C ALA A 196 -5.85 -7.73 23.97
N ALA A 197 -6.82 -8.07 23.11
CA ALA A 197 -7.63 -9.29 23.30
C ALA A 197 -6.77 -10.56 23.22
N VAL A 198 -5.85 -10.64 22.27
CA VAL A 198 -4.91 -11.77 22.14
C VAL A 198 -4.04 -11.89 23.41
N ALA A 199 -3.55 -10.78 23.94
CA ALA A 199 -2.70 -10.74 25.12
C ALA A 199 -3.40 -11.28 26.41
N VAL A 200 -4.74 -11.22 26.45
CA VAL A 200 -5.54 -11.82 27.55
C VAL A 200 -6.10 -13.21 27.21
N GLY A 201 -5.54 -13.87 26.20
CA GLY A 201 -5.90 -15.24 25.83
C GLY A 201 -7.20 -15.39 25.04
N LYS A 202 -7.68 -14.30 24.42
CA LYS A 202 -8.82 -14.30 23.52
C LYS A 202 -8.36 -14.24 22.05
N GLY A 203 -9.27 -14.49 21.13
CA GLY A 203 -9.01 -14.24 19.70
C GLY A 203 -8.84 -12.74 19.40
N PRO A 204 -8.44 -12.36 18.16
CA PRO A 204 -8.17 -10.97 17.78
C PRO A 204 -9.47 -10.14 17.64
N SER A 205 -10.23 -10.04 18.70
CA SER A 205 -11.49 -9.30 18.81
C SER A 205 -11.24 -7.87 19.25
N VAL A 206 -11.61 -6.88 18.41
CA VAL A 206 -11.48 -5.47 18.73
C VAL A 206 -12.34 -5.09 19.95
N GLU A 207 -13.57 -5.60 20.04
CA GLU A 207 -14.48 -5.31 21.14
C GLU A 207 -13.96 -5.85 22.49
N ASP A 208 -13.43 -7.09 22.49
CA ASP A 208 -12.84 -7.67 23.70
C ASP A 208 -11.55 -6.95 24.11
N GLY A 209 -10.78 -6.49 23.14
CA GLY A 209 -9.57 -5.70 23.42
C GLY A 209 -9.87 -4.34 24.01
N ILE A 210 -10.93 -3.66 23.57
CA ILE A 210 -11.37 -2.40 24.19
C ILE A 210 -11.75 -2.64 25.66
N LYS A 211 -12.48 -3.73 25.95
CA LYS A 211 -12.80 -4.14 27.32
C LYS A 211 -11.55 -4.49 28.13
N ALA A 212 -10.56 -5.15 27.52
CA ALA A 212 -9.29 -5.46 28.18
C ALA A 212 -8.49 -4.20 28.54
N TRP A 213 -8.59 -3.12 27.74
CA TRP A 213 -7.98 -1.82 28.02
C TRP A 213 -8.68 -1.05 29.14
N GLU A 214 -9.97 -1.26 29.39
CA GLU A 214 -10.78 -0.46 30.32
C GLU A 214 -10.16 -0.32 31.73
N PRO A 215 -9.67 -1.39 32.41
CA PRO A 215 -9.00 -1.27 33.69
C PRO A 215 -7.68 -0.47 33.63
N HIS A 216 -7.07 -0.37 32.46
CA HIS A 216 -5.76 0.22 32.19
C HIS A 216 -5.84 1.57 31.48
N ARG A 217 -7.04 2.14 31.31
CA ARG A 217 -7.24 3.37 30.54
C ARG A 217 -6.42 4.57 31.04
N LYS A 218 -6.05 4.58 32.33
CA LYS A 218 -5.19 5.62 32.91
C LYS A 218 -3.77 5.62 32.34
N ASN A 219 -3.31 4.51 31.74
CA ASN A 219 -2.01 4.46 31.08
C ASN A 219 -2.02 5.28 29.80
N ILE A 220 -3.19 5.47 29.17
CA ILE A 220 -3.34 6.31 27.97
C ILE A 220 -3.29 7.76 28.39
N GLY A 221 -2.14 8.41 28.15
CA GLY A 221 -1.93 9.83 28.45
C GLY A 221 -2.34 10.74 27.29
N VAL A 222 -2.24 10.24 26.05
CA VAL A 222 -2.52 11.02 24.84
C VAL A 222 -3.30 10.21 23.81
N TRP A 223 -4.36 10.79 23.29
CA TRP A 223 -5.04 10.32 22.09
C TRP A 223 -4.47 11.09 20.89
N SER A 224 -3.67 10.41 20.11
CA SER A 224 -3.01 11.04 18.97
C SER A 224 -3.95 11.20 17.76
N THR A 225 -3.54 12.05 16.83
CA THR A 225 -4.30 12.37 15.61
C THR A 225 -3.66 11.78 14.36
N SER A 226 -2.42 11.27 14.47
CA SER A 226 -1.69 10.69 13.36
C SER A 226 -0.49 9.89 13.83
N PRO A 227 0.05 8.97 12.99
CA PRO A 227 1.28 8.24 13.29
C PRO A 227 2.49 9.15 13.56
N ILE A 228 2.64 10.20 12.75
CA ILE A 228 3.75 11.16 12.89
C ILE A 228 3.68 11.89 14.24
N ALA A 229 2.47 12.25 14.68
CA ALA A 229 2.28 12.85 16.00
C ALA A 229 2.68 11.90 17.13
N GLU A 230 2.38 10.58 17.00
CA GLU A 230 2.83 9.56 17.97
C GLU A 230 4.34 9.47 18.03
N GLU A 231 5.00 9.40 16.87
CA GLU A 231 6.47 9.35 16.79
C GLU A 231 7.11 10.56 17.48
N ASP A 232 6.56 11.77 17.28
CA ASP A 232 7.07 13.00 17.89
C ASP A 232 6.84 13.03 19.40
N LEU A 233 5.70 12.57 19.89
CA LEU A 233 5.39 12.46 21.33
C LEU A 233 6.35 11.48 22.03
N VAL A 234 6.60 10.32 21.42
CA VAL A 234 7.54 9.33 21.95
C VAL A 234 8.98 9.85 21.88
N HIS A 235 9.38 10.45 20.76
CA HIS A 235 10.71 11.06 20.59
C HIS A 235 11.02 12.11 21.69
N ARG A 236 10.07 13.00 21.99
CA ARG A 236 10.24 14.02 23.03
C ARG A 236 10.11 13.47 24.46
N GLY A 237 9.66 12.22 24.62
CA GLY A 237 9.45 11.59 25.93
C GLY A 237 8.21 12.10 26.67
N GLU A 238 7.27 12.74 25.98
CA GLU A 238 5.97 13.14 26.53
C GLU A 238 5.13 11.91 26.85
N VAL A 239 5.14 10.92 25.94
CA VAL A 239 4.75 9.56 26.20
C VAL A 239 5.97 8.64 25.93
N TRP A 240 5.92 7.41 26.43
CA TRP A 240 7.06 6.49 26.33
C TRP A 240 6.80 5.30 25.43
N LEU A 241 5.54 5.00 25.18
CA LEU A 241 5.09 3.83 24.43
C LEU A 241 3.90 4.22 23.54
N ALA A 242 3.82 3.59 22.37
CA ALA A 242 2.64 3.67 21.50
C ALA A 242 2.54 2.38 20.65
N PRO A 243 1.34 1.83 20.41
CA PRO A 243 1.13 0.89 19.31
C PRO A 243 1.45 1.55 17.97
N HIS A 244 2.31 0.93 17.16
CA HIS A 244 2.77 1.57 15.91
C HIS A 244 3.25 0.56 14.87
N TRP A 245 3.37 1.01 13.63
CA TRP A 245 3.92 0.22 12.53
C TRP A 245 5.44 0.13 12.59
N GLY A 246 5.96 -1.08 12.40
CA GLY A 246 7.39 -1.34 12.46
C GLY A 246 8.20 -0.51 11.46
N ALA A 247 7.81 -0.51 10.18
CA ALA A 247 8.52 0.21 9.14
C ALA A 247 8.57 1.73 9.41
N TRP A 248 7.48 2.34 9.86
CA TRP A 248 7.46 3.79 10.19
C TRP A 248 8.30 4.11 11.41
N THR A 249 8.22 3.29 12.45
CA THR A 249 9.08 3.45 13.65
C THR A 249 10.56 3.40 13.28
N GLU A 250 10.95 2.43 12.46
CA GLU A 250 12.35 2.30 12.04
C GLU A 250 12.80 3.43 11.11
N GLN A 251 11.92 3.92 10.23
CA GLN A 251 12.20 5.12 9.42
C GLN A 251 12.41 6.35 10.31
N ALA A 252 11.55 6.55 11.31
CA ALA A 252 11.69 7.65 12.28
C ALA A 252 13.00 7.53 13.07
N ARG A 253 13.40 6.32 13.47
CA ARG A 253 14.69 6.05 14.11
C ARG A 253 15.87 6.41 13.22
N LEU A 254 15.82 6.04 11.94
CA LEU A 254 16.87 6.38 10.96
C LEU A 254 16.97 7.90 10.70
N GLN A 255 15.88 8.62 10.89
CA GLN A 255 15.83 10.09 10.84
C GLN A 255 16.33 10.76 12.15
N GLY A 256 16.82 9.97 13.11
CA GLY A 256 17.39 10.47 14.36
C GLY A 256 16.39 10.67 15.51
N LYS A 257 15.12 10.20 15.36
CA LYS A 257 14.18 10.21 16.47
C LYS A 257 14.56 9.13 17.49
N ARG A 258 14.35 9.43 18.77
CA ARG A 258 14.57 8.50 19.90
C ARG A 258 13.37 7.56 20.03
N VAL A 259 13.26 6.66 19.09
CA VAL A 259 12.23 5.62 19.04
C VAL A 259 12.87 4.29 18.64
N ALA A 260 12.28 3.20 19.09
CA ALA A 260 12.63 1.85 18.68
C ALA A 260 11.36 1.00 18.57
N PHE A 261 11.42 -0.07 17.78
CA PHE A 261 10.29 -0.99 17.56
C PHE A 261 10.50 -2.29 18.31
N ALA A 262 9.45 -2.77 18.97
CA ALA A 262 9.39 -4.08 19.59
C ALA A 262 8.30 -4.94 18.97
N PHE A 263 8.64 -6.20 18.71
CA PHE A 263 7.71 -7.23 18.27
C PHE A 263 7.29 -8.07 19.49
N PRO A 264 6.05 -7.93 20.02
CA PRO A 264 5.61 -8.62 21.23
C PRO A 264 5.52 -10.14 21.04
N LYS A 265 5.70 -10.89 22.13
CA LYS A 265 5.66 -12.37 22.12
C LYS A 265 4.31 -12.96 21.71
N GLU A 266 3.22 -12.25 21.94
CA GLU A 266 1.87 -12.66 21.50
C GLU A 266 1.68 -12.50 19.98
N GLY A 267 2.66 -11.93 19.29
CA GLY A 267 2.61 -11.61 17.87
C GLY A 267 2.23 -10.15 17.60
N ALA A 268 2.01 -9.87 16.35
CA ALA A 268 1.64 -8.54 15.80
C ALA A 268 0.53 -8.71 14.77
N THR A 269 -0.21 -7.65 14.47
CA THR A 269 -1.08 -7.67 13.29
C THR A 269 -0.27 -7.36 12.04
N LEU A 270 -0.74 -7.87 10.92
CA LEU A 270 -0.23 -7.49 9.61
C LEU A 270 -0.95 -6.23 9.14
N TRP A 271 -0.20 -5.16 8.94
CA TRP A 271 -0.67 -4.03 8.16
C TRP A 271 -0.12 -4.11 6.73
N SER A 272 -0.97 -3.84 5.75
CA SER A 272 -0.57 -3.93 4.35
C SER A 272 -1.21 -2.86 3.47
N ASN A 273 -0.54 -2.58 2.34
CA ASN A 273 -1.09 -1.82 1.23
C ASN A 273 -1.38 -2.76 0.05
N GLN A 274 -2.50 -2.50 -0.59
CA GLN A 274 -3.01 -3.24 -1.74
C GLN A 274 -2.83 -2.41 -3.02
N LEU A 275 -2.46 -3.06 -4.11
CA LEU A 275 -2.55 -2.50 -5.45
C LEU A 275 -3.94 -2.77 -5.99
N GLN A 276 -4.64 -1.72 -6.40
CA GLN A 276 -6.02 -1.84 -6.89
C GLN A 276 -6.26 -0.95 -8.10
N SER A 277 -7.10 -1.44 -9.00
CA SER A 277 -7.57 -0.77 -10.20
C SER A 277 -9.01 -0.33 -9.98
N CYS A 278 -9.31 0.96 -10.20
CA CYS A 278 -10.66 1.49 -10.02
C CYS A 278 -11.59 1.09 -11.18
N THR A 279 -12.88 0.92 -10.86
CA THR A 279 -13.94 0.75 -11.87
C THR A 279 -14.22 2.05 -12.63
N GLY A 280 -14.91 1.96 -13.78
CA GLY A 280 -15.39 3.12 -14.54
C GLY A 280 -14.40 3.64 -15.60
N PHE A 281 -13.26 2.99 -15.77
CA PHE A 281 -12.30 3.30 -16.84
C PHE A 281 -12.45 2.37 -18.05
N SER A 282 -11.96 2.82 -19.20
CA SER A 282 -11.91 1.99 -20.41
C SER A 282 -10.98 0.78 -20.18
N PRO A 283 -11.20 -0.34 -20.90
CA PRO A 283 -10.31 -1.49 -20.83
C PRO A 283 -8.84 -1.15 -21.06
N LYS A 284 -8.58 -0.18 -21.95
CA LYS A 284 -7.21 0.27 -22.25
C LYS A 284 -6.55 0.98 -21.06
N ILE A 285 -7.25 1.88 -20.40
CA ILE A 285 -6.73 2.57 -19.19
C ILE A 285 -6.51 1.58 -18.06
N THR A 286 -7.43 0.63 -17.88
CA THR A 286 -7.30 -0.45 -16.90
C THR A 286 -6.05 -1.32 -17.18
N GLU A 287 -5.82 -1.72 -18.44
CA GLU A 287 -4.63 -2.45 -18.85
C GLU A 287 -3.35 -1.66 -18.52
N LEU A 288 -3.27 -0.41 -18.99
CA LEU A 288 -2.08 0.44 -18.78
C LEU A 288 -1.79 0.64 -17.29
N LEU A 289 -2.83 0.86 -16.48
CA LEU A 289 -2.68 0.97 -15.04
C LEU A 289 -2.13 -0.33 -14.45
N GLN A 290 -2.72 -1.48 -14.77
CA GLN A 290 -2.29 -2.76 -14.22
C GLN A 290 -0.85 -3.12 -14.65
N ARG A 291 -0.44 -2.80 -15.87
CA ARG A 291 0.96 -2.90 -16.31
C ARG A 291 1.89 -1.99 -15.49
N TYR A 292 1.44 -0.78 -15.15
CA TYR A 292 2.21 0.09 -14.25
C TYR A 292 2.31 -0.48 -12.83
N LEU A 293 1.21 -0.93 -12.28
CA LEU A 293 1.20 -1.55 -10.94
C LEU A 293 2.00 -2.86 -10.89
N ASN A 294 2.10 -3.60 -12.02
CA ASN A 294 2.95 -4.77 -12.14
C ASN A 294 4.44 -4.44 -11.90
N VAL A 295 4.89 -3.27 -12.33
CA VAL A 295 6.27 -2.81 -12.08
C VAL A 295 6.54 -2.68 -10.58
N TRP A 296 5.56 -2.29 -9.78
CA TRP A 296 5.69 -2.17 -8.33
C TRP A 296 5.93 -3.52 -7.64
N LEU A 297 5.54 -4.62 -8.28
CA LEU A 297 5.82 -5.99 -7.83
C LEU A 297 7.12 -6.56 -8.43
N SER A 298 7.93 -5.79 -9.15
CA SER A 298 9.23 -6.24 -9.62
C SER A 298 10.22 -6.38 -8.47
N ASP A 299 11.22 -7.26 -8.63
CA ASP A 299 12.27 -7.45 -7.63
C ASP A 299 13.02 -6.14 -7.35
N GLU A 300 13.25 -5.32 -8.39
CA GLU A 300 13.89 -4.02 -8.28
C GLU A 300 13.11 -3.07 -7.37
N CYS A 301 11.79 -2.92 -7.59
CA CYS A 301 10.95 -2.07 -6.76
C CYS A 301 10.79 -2.61 -5.33
N GLN A 302 10.53 -3.90 -5.17
CA GLN A 302 10.35 -4.53 -3.86
C GLN A 302 11.64 -4.46 -3.03
N THR A 303 12.81 -4.65 -3.65
CA THR A 303 14.11 -4.46 -3.00
C THR A 303 14.35 -3.00 -2.61
N ALA A 304 13.98 -2.06 -3.48
CA ALA A 304 14.14 -0.64 -3.21
C ALA A 304 13.28 -0.19 -2.02
N TRP A 305 12.01 -0.60 -1.92
CA TRP A 305 11.18 -0.31 -0.75
C TRP A 305 11.71 -0.93 0.52
N LEU A 306 12.19 -2.19 0.44
CA LEU A 306 12.77 -2.84 1.61
C LEU A 306 14.00 -2.07 2.13
N LYS A 307 14.88 -1.64 1.24
CA LYS A 307 16.12 -0.94 1.61
C LYS A 307 15.89 0.51 2.03
N ASN A 308 15.02 1.23 1.30
CA ASN A 308 14.87 2.69 1.48
C ASN A 308 13.77 3.04 2.49
N ALA A 309 12.78 2.16 2.67
CA ALA A 309 11.61 2.43 3.51
C ALA A 309 11.36 1.36 4.58
N LEU A 310 12.21 0.32 4.67
CA LEU A 310 12.06 -0.82 5.60
C LEU A 310 10.68 -1.49 5.51
N ILE A 311 10.05 -1.38 4.35
CA ILE A 311 8.75 -2.00 4.06
C ILE A 311 9.02 -3.40 3.54
N SER A 312 8.42 -4.37 4.21
CA SER A 312 8.58 -5.79 3.88
C SER A 312 7.96 -6.12 2.52
N PRO A 313 8.65 -6.93 1.70
CA PRO A 313 8.19 -7.30 0.36
C PRO A 313 6.99 -8.25 0.42
N ALA A 314 6.11 -8.16 -0.57
CA ALA A 314 5.02 -9.10 -0.76
C ALA A 314 5.37 -10.27 -1.71
N ILE A 315 6.52 -10.22 -2.38
CA ILE A 315 6.98 -11.27 -3.30
C ILE A 315 7.60 -12.42 -2.49
N GLY A 316 6.98 -13.61 -2.57
CA GLY A 316 7.37 -14.77 -1.78
C GLY A 316 8.78 -15.30 -2.03
N THR A 317 9.33 -15.03 -3.22
CA THR A 317 10.68 -15.47 -3.62
C THR A 317 11.78 -14.46 -3.32
N LEU A 318 11.45 -13.25 -2.88
CA LEU A 318 12.43 -12.22 -2.58
C LEU A 318 13.05 -12.45 -1.20
N ALA A 319 14.36 -12.66 -1.17
CA ALA A 319 15.10 -12.86 0.08
C ALA A 319 15.30 -11.52 0.82
N ILE A 320 15.19 -11.56 2.14
CA ILE A 320 15.56 -10.42 2.99
C ILE A 320 17.08 -10.36 3.08
N PRO A 321 17.70 -9.22 2.77
CA PRO A 321 19.16 -9.03 2.88
C PRO A 321 19.65 -9.35 4.31
N PRO A 322 20.87 -9.95 4.47
CA PRO A 322 21.38 -10.36 5.77
C PRO A 322 21.38 -9.25 6.82
N GLU A 323 21.68 -8.03 6.42
CA GLU A 323 21.72 -6.84 7.29
C GLU A 323 20.35 -6.42 7.83
N LEU A 324 19.26 -6.88 7.20
CA LEU A 324 17.88 -6.58 7.61
C LEU A 324 17.16 -7.76 8.28
N GLN A 325 17.75 -8.96 8.29
CA GLN A 325 17.10 -10.16 8.85
C GLN A 325 16.88 -10.06 10.36
N SER A 326 17.69 -9.31 11.08
CA SER A 326 17.54 -9.09 12.53
C SER A 326 16.65 -7.89 12.88
N ASN A 327 16.20 -7.11 11.88
CA ASN A 327 15.34 -5.96 12.14
C ASN A 327 13.91 -6.44 12.46
N PRO A 328 13.36 -6.14 13.66
CA PRO A 328 12.05 -6.62 14.08
C PRO A 328 10.89 -6.07 13.25
N ALA A 329 11.11 -4.99 12.50
CA ALA A 329 10.12 -4.39 11.61
C ALA A 329 10.04 -5.06 10.24
N VAL A 330 11.01 -5.92 9.90
CA VAL A 330 11.11 -6.58 8.59
C VAL A 330 10.69 -8.04 8.69
N ILE A 331 9.79 -8.46 7.82
CA ILE A 331 9.29 -9.83 7.77
C ILE A 331 9.26 -10.33 6.33
N SER A 332 9.66 -11.58 6.10
CA SER A 332 9.51 -12.19 4.78
C SER A 332 8.04 -12.46 4.46
N ALA A 333 7.68 -12.45 3.16
CA ALA A 333 6.32 -12.79 2.74
C ALA A 333 5.93 -14.22 3.16
N ALA A 334 6.89 -15.15 3.22
CA ALA A 334 6.67 -16.52 3.67
C ALA A 334 6.41 -16.65 5.18
N ASP A 335 6.96 -15.73 5.98
CA ASP A 335 6.77 -15.72 7.44
C ASP A 335 5.56 -14.87 7.87
N ALA A 336 5.15 -13.91 7.07
CA ALA A 336 4.05 -13.00 7.40
C ALA A 336 2.77 -13.78 7.72
N GLY A 337 2.40 -14.76 6.91
CA GLY A 337 1.22 -15.60 7.14
C GLY A 337 1.31 -16.51 8.38
N LYS A 338 2.51 -16.72 8.93
CA LYS A 338 2.73 -17.59 10.12
C LYS A 338 2.85 -16.81 11.41
N LYS A 339 3.42 -15.60 11.35
CA LYS A 339 3.80 -14.81 12.53
C LYS A 339 2.88 -13.62 12.77
N LEU A 340 2.13 -13.19 11.74
CA LEU A 340 1.26 -12.04 11.83
C LEU A 340 -0.22 -12.45 11.79
N ILE A 341 -0.99 -11.79 12.63
CA ILE A 341 -2.44 -11.94 12.72
C ILE A 341 -3.08 -11.00 11.70
N ARG A 342 -3.96 -11.53 10.86
CA ARG A 342 -4.78 -10.71 9.98
C ARG A 342 -6.12 -10.43 10.62
N LEU A 343 -6.48 -9.16 10.68
CA LEU A 343 -7.85 -8.77 10.98
C LEU A 343 -8.71 -8.91 9.73
N ASP A 344 -9.97 -9.27 9.92
CA ASP A 344 -10.96 -9.20 8.84
C ASP A 344 -11.26 -7.71 8.53
N ALA A 345 -10.56 -7.15 7.55
CA ALA A 345 -10.66 -5.74 7.19
C ALA A 345 -12.08 -5.34 6.75
N ARG A 346 -12.87 -6.27 6.15
CA ARG A 346 -14.28 -6.01 5.80
C ARG A 346 -15.15 -5.88 7.04
N GLN A 347 -14.95 -6.75 8.04
CA GLN A 347 -15.66 -6.67 9.30
C GLN A 347 -15.27 -5.40 10.08
N VAL A 348 -13.97 -5.07 10.12
CA VAL A 348 -13.46 -3.84 10.73
C VAL A 348 -14.08 -2.61 10.05
N ALA A 349 -14.10 -2.57 8.71
CA ALA A 349 -14.68 -1.48 7.95
C ALA A 349 -16.20 -1.32 8.20
N ALA A 350 -16.95 -2.43 8.23
CA ALA A 350 -18.38 -2.42 8.47
C ALA A 350 -18.74 -1.92 9.88
N LYS A 351 -17.90 -2.21 10.88
CA LYS A 351 -18.11 -1.83 12.29
C LYS A 351 -17.41 -0.52 12.70
N PHE A 352 -16.75 0.18 11.79
CA PHE A 352 -15.85 1.29 12.11
C PHE A 352 -16.48 2.35 13.03
N ALA A 353 -17.66 2.88 12.67
CA ALA A 353 -18.33 3.91 13.44
C ALA A 353 -18.78 3.41 14.84
N ALA A 354 -19.31 2.18 14.91
CA ALA A 354 -19.70 1.57 16.18
C ALA A 354 -18.50 1.32 17.10
N THR A 355 -17.38 0.90 16.53
CA THR A 355 -16.13 0.70 17.28
C THR A 355 -15.59 2.00 17.84
N LYS A 356 -15.57 3.09 17.05
CA LYS A 356 -15.18 4.42 17.57
C LYS A 356 -16.08 4.88 18.71
N ALA A 357 -17.39 4.72 18.59
CA ALA A 357 -18.32 5.07 19.66
C ALA A 357 -18.09 4.22 20.93
N LEU A 358 -17.67 2.94 20.78
CA LEU A 358 -17.30 2.10 21.91
C LEU A 358 -16.04 2.60 22.61
N ILE A 359 -15.00 2.97 21.86
CA ILE A 359 -13.75 3.56 22.40
C ILE A 359 -14.05 4.83 23.19
N GLU A 360 -14.85 5.75 22.62
CA GLU A 360 -15.21 7.01 23.28
C GLU A 360 -15.85 6.77 24.65
N ARG A 361 -16.87 5.93 24.73
CA ARG A 361 -17.60 5.70 25.99
C ARG A 361 -16.85 4.80 27.00
N THR A 362 -15.89 3.98 26.55
CA THR A 362 -15.21 3.00 27.46
C THR A 362 -13.85 3.51 27.91
N LEU A 363 -13.09 4.16 27.04
CA LEU A 363 -11.69 4.50 27.29
C LEU A 363 -11.43 5.99 27.46
N LYS A 364 -12.29 6.87 26.87
CA LYS A 364 -12.11 8.31 26.93
C LYS A 364 -13.05 9.02 27.92
N SER A 365 -14.00 8.26 28.49
CA SER A 365 -14.94 8.78 29.51
C SER A 365 -14.31 8.85 30.90
#